data_7d15ccf805783644635a3969ca483184
#
_entry.id   7d15ccf805783644635a3969ca483184
#
_cell.length_a   1.000
_cell.length_b   1.000
_cell.length_c   1.000
_cell.angle_alpha   90.00
_cell.angle_beta   90.00
_cell.angle_gamma   90.00
#
_symmetry.space_group_name_H-M   'P 1'
#
loop_
_entity.id
_entity.type
_entity.pdbx_description
1 polymer ?
#
loop_
_entity_poly.entity_id
_entity_poly.type
_entity_poly.pdbx_seq_one_letter_code
_entity_poly.pdbx_strand_id
1 'polypeptide(L)'
;MTSEAGRDGKNRHRERRTQLHEAGAPALAAVQPQSPSDPTVPEGGEGETPHYHGHRERLRSRFREAGPGALADYELLELILFRAIPRRDVKPLAKSLIARFGSFAEAVAADSGRLAEIEGMSAGAISEFKIVEAAAQRFAKGAVKKRLPLGSWSEVIDYCRTSMAFEGRESFRIMFLDDR
;
A
#
# COMPACT_ATOMS: atom_id res chain seq x y z
N MET A 1 65.74 11.66 -3.97
CA MET A 1 65.95 12.40 -2.71
C MET A 1 64.72 12.15 -1.87
N THR A 2 64.91 11.18 -1.06
CA THR A 2 64.91 11.15 0.42
C THR A 2 63.52 11.32 0.99
N SER A 3 62.97 10.35 1.64
CA SER A 3 63.30 9.69 2.90
C SER A 3 62.04 9.66 3.74
N GLU A 4 61.53 8.51 4.05
CA GLU A 4 61.65 7.78 5.32
C GLU A 4 60.63 8.17 6.41
N ALA A 5 59.97 7.19 6.81
CA ALA A 5 59.88 6.44 8.11
C ALA A 5 58.77 6.99 9.00
N GLY A 6 57.92 6.20 9.63
CA GLY A 6 58.00 4.94 10.29
C GLY A 6 57.40 5.03 11.68
N ARG A 7 56.93 3.90 12.23
CA ARG A 7 56.63 3.53 13.63
C ARG A 7 55.17 3.31 13.93
N ASP A 8 54.70 2.09 13.86
CA ASP A 8 54.83 0.99 14.85
C ASP A 8 54.56 1.43 16.31
N GLY A 9 53.52 0.90 16.88
CA GLY A 9 53.10 1.13 18.26
C GLY A 9 52.15 0.03 18.73
N LYS A 10 52.75 -1.17 18.96
CA LYS A 10 52.14 -2.23 19.77
C LYS A 10 51.81 -1.68 21.16
N ASN A 11 50.63 -1.96 21.66
CA ASN A 11 50.47 -2.05 23.10
C ASN A 11 49.58 -3.25 23.48
N ARG A 12 50.31 -4.26 24.00
CA ARG A 12 49.77 -5.39 24.74
C ARG A 12 49.65 -4.98 26.21
N HIS A 13 48.52 -5.21 26.80
CA HIS A 13 48.37 -5.41 28.24
C HIS A 13 47.05 -6.13 28.45
N ARG A 14 47.08 -7.30 28.83
CA ARG A 14 47.49 -8.03 30.03
C ARG A 14 46.27 -8.71 30.64
N GLU A 15 46.32 -10.01 30.51
CA GLU A 15 45.49 -10.96 31.23
C GLU A 15 45.45 -10.68 32.72
N ARG A 16 44.26 -10.70 33.32
CA ARG A 16 44.11 -11.09 34.70
C ARG A 16 43.02 -12.13 34.82
N ARG A 17 43.47 -13.32 34.96
CA ARG A 17 42.81 -14.51 35.46
C ARG A 17 42.49 -14.21 36.97
N THR A 18 41.26 -14.36 37.38
CA THR A 18 40.92 -14.59 38.78
C THR A 18 39.90 -15.72 38.83
N GLN A 19 40.40 -16.88 39.17
CA GLN A 19 39.62 -17.99 39.71
C GLN A 19 39.23 -17.60 41.13
N LEU A 20 38.00 -17.90 41.53
CA LEU A 20 37.69 -18.38 42.89
C LEU A 20 36.19 -18.71 43.03
N HIS A 21 35.96 -19.87 43.37
CA HIS A 21 35.12 -20.57 44.34
C HIS A 21 33.80 -21.14 43.83
N GLU A 22 33.87 -22.47 43.74
CA GLU A 22 32.74 -23.37 43.89
C GLU A 22 32.07 -23.17 45.25
N ALA A 23 30.78 -22.99 45.28
CA ALA A 23 29.94 -23.27 46.43
C ALA A 23 28.61 -23.87 45.93
N GLY A 24 28.35 -25.06 46.44
CA GLY A 24 27.32 -25.99 45.99
C GLY A 24 25.91 -25.48 45.91
N ALA A 25 25.25 -25.95 44.89
CA ALA A 25 23.82 -25.83 44.70
C ALA A 25 23.08 -26.95 45.42
N PRO A 26 21.95 -26.71 46.07
CA PRO A 26 20.94 -27.74 46.31
C PRO A 26 20.04 -27.88 45.08
N ALA A 27 19.87 -29.14 44.69
CA ALA A 27 18.94 -29.53 43.66
C ALA A 27 17.52 -29.16 44.05
N LEU A 28 16.92 -28.24 43.28
CA LEU A 28 15.46 -27.99 43.29
C LEU A 28 14.84 -28.82 42.19
N ALA A 29 13.93 -29.69 42.63
CA ALA A 29 13.14 -30.59 41.82
C ALA A 29 12.46 -29.86 40.66
N ALA A 30 12.59 -30.48 39.47
CA ALA A 30 11.84 -30.09 38.29
C ALA A 30 10.35 -30.28 38.54
N VAL A 31 9.64 -29.17 38.74
CA VAL A 31 8.19 -29.12 38.58
C VAL A 31 7.93 -29.00 37.08
N GLN A 32 7.44 -30.08 36.49
CA GLN A 32 6.90 -30.06 35.15
C GLN A 32 5.64 -29.19 35.13
N PRO A 33 5.48 -28.21 34.24
CA PRO A 33 4.20 -27.55 34.06
C PRO A 33 3.25 -28.56 33.40
N GLN A 34 2.23 -28.92 34.14
CA GLN A 34 1.08 -29.63 33.61
C GLN A 34 0.37 -28.70 32.62
N SER A 35 0.30 -29.15 31.37
CA SER A 35 -0.54 -28.52 30.36
C SER A 35 -1.98 -28.45 30.85
N PRO A 36 -2.62 -27.28 30.80
CA PRO A 36 -4.06 -27.23 31.04
C PRO A 36 -4.76 -28.02 29.93
N SER A 37 -5.55 -29.02 30.35
CA SER A 37 -6.45 -29.74 29.51
C SER A 37 -7.28 -28.79 28.68
N ASP A 38 -7.19 -28.98 27.38
CA ASP A 38 -7.99 -28.39 26.32
C ASP A 38 -9.48 -28.41 26.68
N PRO A 39 -10.17 -27.26 26.77
CA PRO A 39 -11.60 -27.28 26.84
C PRO A 39 -12.15 -27.74 25.50
N THR A 40 -12.79 -28.88 25.49
CA THR A 40 -13.62 -29.43 24.44
C THR A 40 -14.29 -28.32 23.62
N VAL A 41 -13.88 -28.17 22.35
CA VAL A 41 -14.58 -27.35 21.37
C VAL A 41 -15.96 -27.96 21.17
N PRO A 42 -17.05 -27.24 21.38
CA PRO A 42 -18.36 -27.73 20.97
C PRO A 42 -18.41 -27.73 19.45
N GLU A 43 -18.46 -28.92 18.86
CA GLU A 43 -18.92 -29.12 17.50
C GLU A 43 -20.41 -28.74 17.44
N GLY A 44 -20.71 -27.54 17.00
CA GLY A 44 -22.05 -27.05 16.77
C GLY A 44 -22.02 -26.09 15.60
N GLY A 45 -22.25 -26.63 14.38
CA GLY A 45 -22.29 -25.84 13.17
C GLY A 45 -23.48 -24.88 13.17
N GLU A 46 -23.20 -23.63 13.05
CA GLU A 46 -24.04 -22.62 12.38
C GLU A 46 -23.10 -21.78 11.55
N GLY A 47 -23.44 -21.61 10.26
CA GLY A 47 -22.58 -21.08 9.22
C GLY A 47 -21.88 -19.79 9.61
N GLU A 48 -20.64 -19.91 10.02
CA GLU A 48 -19.74 -18.79 10.26
C GLU A 48 -19.62 -18.00 8.95
N THR A 49 -20.34 -16.89 8.88
CA THR A 49 -20.19 -15.97 7.74
C THR A 49 -18.73 -15.57 7.67
N PRO A 50 -18.05 -15.83 6.55
CA PRO A 50 -16.62 -15.57 6.44
C PRO A 50 -16.28 -14.15 6.90
N HIS A 51 -15.22 -13.98 7.71
CA HIS A 51 -14.80 -12.71 8.31
C HIS A 51 -14.76 -11.52 7.34
N TYR A 52 -14.57 -11.78 6.04
CA TYR A 52 -14.55 -10.75 5.01
C TYR A 52 -15.93 -10.12 4.71
N HIS A 53 -17.06 -10.81 4.99
CA HIS A 53 -18.40 -10.22 4.80
C HIS A 53 -18.64 -9.06 5.77
N GLY A 54 -18.36 -9.24 7.05
CA GLY A 54 -18.46 -8.16 8.03
C GLY A 54 -17.46 -7.03 7.77
N HIS A 55 -16.27 -7.34 7.27
CA HIS A 55 -15.28 -6.34 6.90
C HIS A 55 -15.77 -5.45 5.74
N ARG A 56 -16.34 -6.04 4.69
CA ARG A 56 -16.85 -5.30 3.52
C ARG A 56 -17.91 -4.29 3.91
N GLU A 57 -18.87 -4.69 4.75
CA GLU A 57 -19.93 -3.77 5.17
C GLU A 57 -19.39 -2.68 6.10
N ARG A 58 -18.52 -3.01 7.04
CA ARG A 58 -17.87 -1.99 7.88
C ARG A 58 -17.09 -0.96 7.06
N LEU A 59 -16.37 -1.42 6.02
CA LEU A 59 -15.61 -0.51 5.15
C LEU A 59 -16.53 0.40 4.32
N ARG A 60 -17.64 -0.14 3.79
CA ARG A 60 -18.67 0.65 3.09
C ARG A 60 -19.34 1.65 4.01
N SER A 61 -19.67 1.25 5.25
CA SER A 61 -20.27 2.15 6.26
C SER A 61 -19.32 3.30 6.58
N ARG A 62 -18.04 2.99 6.84
CA ARG A 62 -17.03 4.02 7.11
C ARG A 62 -16.87 4.98 5.93
N PHE A 63 -16.91 4.48 4.69
CA PHE A 63 -16.88 5.34 3.50
C PHE A 63 -18.09 6.27 3.42
N ARG A 64 -19.30 5.76 3.70
CA ARG A 64 -20.54 6.55 3.66
C ARG A 64 -20.61 7.59 4.79
N GLU A 65 -20.19 7.24 5.99
CA GLU A 65 -20.34 8.04 7.20
C GLU A 65 -19.22 9.07 7.36
N ALA A 66 -17.98 8.64 7.17
CA ALA A 66 -16.80 9.47 7.39
C ALA A 66 -16.18 10.04 6.10
N GLY A 67 -16.69 9.63 4.92
CA GLY A 67 -16.25 10.10 3.62
C GLY A 67 -14.93 9.46 3.14
N PRO A 68 -14.52 9.78 1.90
CA PRO A 68 -13.34 9.15 1.27
C PRO A 68 -12.02 9.48 2.00
N GLY A 69 -11.91 10.64 2.63
CA GLY A 69 -10.69 11.04 3.35
C GLY A 69 -10.39 10.23 4.60
N ALA A 70 -11.35 9.43 5.09
CA ALA A 70 -11.18 8.56 6.25
C ALA A 70 -10.58 7.18 5.88
N LEU A 71 -10.38 6.90 4.60
CA LEU A 71 -9.87 5.63 4.10
C LEU A 71 -8.43 5.79 3.60
N ALA A 72 -7.61 4.77 3.87
CA ALA A 72 -6.32 4.65 3.24
C ALA A 72 -6.45 4.21 1.77
N ASP A 73 -5.44 4.47 0.95
CA ASP A 73 -5.42 4.13 -0.48
C ASP A 73 -5.78 2.67 -0.77
N TYR A 74 -5.21 1.72 -0.01
CA TYR A 74 -5.54 0.31 -0.19
C TYR A 74 -7.00 -0.01 0.15
N GLU A 75 -7.63 0.72 1.06
CA GLU A 75 -9.03 0.53 1.44
C GLU A 75 -9.98 1.04 0.35
N LEU A 76 -9.61 2.13 -0.34
CA LEU A 76 -10.33 2.58 -1.53
C LEU A 76 -10.23 1.54 -2.67
N LEU A 77 -9.05 0.93 -2.85
CA LEU A 77 -8.89 -0.18 -3.81
C LEU A 77 -9.75 -1.39 -3.41
N GLU A 78 -9.84 -1.74 -2.12
CA GLU A 78 -10.73 -2.82 -1.66
C GLU A 78 -12.19 -2.56 -2.06
N LEU A 79 -12.69 -1.32 -1.90
CA LEU A 79 -14.06 -0.96 -2.27
C LEU A 79 -14.35 -1.18 -3.77
N ILE A 80 -13.39 -0.86 -4.63
CA ILE A 80 -13.51 -1.13 -6.07
C ILE A 80 -13.46 -2.63 -6.34
N LEU A 81 -12.50 -3.33 -5.77
CA LEU A 81 -12.32 -4.77 -5.94
C LEU A 81 -13.50 -5.59 -5.43
N PHE A 82 -14.25 -5.13 -4.43
CA PHE A 82 -15.46 -5.80 -3.95
C PHE A 82 -16.52 -6.00 -5.03
N ARG A 83 -16.53 -5.18 -6.07
CA ARG A 83 -17.50 -5.28 -7.17
C ARG A 83 -17.14 -6.44 -8.10
N ALA A 84 -15.86 -6.58 -8.43
CA ALA A 84 -15.37 -7.61 -9.35
C ALA A 84 -15.10 -8.95 -8.66
N ILE A 85 -14.81 -8.94 -7.36
CA ILE A 85 -14.40 -10.12 -6.60
C ILE A 85 -15.30 -10.27 -5.36
N PRO A 86 -16.52 -10.81 -5.50
CA PRO A 86 -17.53 -10.79 -4.42
C PRO A 86 -17.25 -11.74 -3.26
N ARG A 87 -16.50 -12.83 -3.46
CA ARG A 87 -16.41 -13.96 -2.49
C ARG A 87 -15.02 -14.19 -1.90
N ARG A 88 -14.02 -13.36 -2.23
CA ARG A 88 -12.65 -13.51 -1.73
C ARG A 88 -12.26 -12.33 -0.85
N ASP A 89 -11.32 -12.56 0.07
CA ASP A 89 -10.62 -11.46 0.71
C ASP A 89 -9.75 -10.73 -0.34
N VAL A 90 -9.99 -9.45 -0.51
CA VAL A 90 -9.27 -8.60 -1.47
C VAL A 90 -8.23 -7.70 -0.80
N LYS A 91 -8.14 -7.71 0.53
CA LYS A 91 -7.19 -6.88 1.27
C LYS A 91 -5.73 -7.18 0.92
N PRO A 92 -5.29 -8.46 0.83
CA PRO A 92 -3.93 -8.78 0.37
C PRO A 92 -3.66 -8.24 -1.03
N LEU A 93 -4.64 -8.40 -1.96
CA LEU A 93 -4.53 -7.91 -3.33
C LEU A 93 -4.44 -6.38 -3.37
N ALA A 94 -5.27 -5.66 -2.62
CA ALA A 94 -5.21 -4.20 -2.54
C ALA A 94 -3.86 -3.71 -2.01
N LYS A 95 -3.31 -4.36 -1.00
CA LYS A 95 -1.98 -4.04 -0.48
C LYS A 95 -0.86 -4.34 -1.48
N SER A 96 -0.93 -5.44 -2.23
CA SER A 96 0.07 -5.75 -3.27
C SER A 96 0.04 -4.73 -4.41
N LEU A 97 -1.14 -4.22 -4.76
CA LEU A 97 -1.29 -3.13 -5.74
C LEU A 97 -0.60 -1.85 -5.26
N ILE A 98 -0.83 -1.42 -4.01
CA ILE A 98 -0.13 -0.25 -3.46
C ILE A 98 1.37 -0.49 -3.39
N ALA A 99 1.81 -1.66 -2.97
CA ALA A 99 3.25 -2.00 -2.92
C ALA A 99 3.92 -1.96 -4.31
N ARG A 100 3.18 -2.36 -5.36
CA ARG A 100 3.69 -2.41 -6.74
C ARG A 100 3.67 -1.05 -7.44
N PHE A 101 2.64 -0.24 -7.22
CA PHE A 101 2.41 1.00 -7.97
C PHE A 101 2.61 2.28 -7.15
N GLY A 102 2.66 2.19 -5.82
CA GLY A 102 2.96 3.30 -4.91
C GLY A 102 1.74 3.99 -4.32
N SER A 103 0.70 4.27 -5.11
CA SER A 103 -0.49 4.99 -4.66
C SER A 103 -1.77 4.45 -5.30
N PHE A 104 -2.92 4.89 -4.79
CA PHE A 104 -4.23 4.63 -5.40
C PHE A 104 -4.29 5.12 -6.85
N ALA A 105 -3.84 6.35 -7.10
CA ALA A 105 -3.89 6.95 -8.43
C ALA A 105 -3.04 6.19 -9.44
N GLU A 106 -1.82 5.83 -9.06
CA GLU A 106 -0.91 5.06 -9.91
C GLU A 106 -1.40 3.64 -10.16
N ALA A 107 -2.01 3.00 -9.16
CA ALA A 107 -2.61 1.68 -9.32
C ALA A 107 -3.79 1.70 -10.31
N VAL A 108 -4.67 2.70 -10.20
CA VAL A 108 -5.85 2.83 -11.08
C VAL A 108 -5.44 3.22 -12.50
N ALA A 109 -4.43 4.07 -12.67
CA ALA A 109 -3.92 4.52 -13.96
C ALA A 109 -2.97 3.51 -14.64
N ALA A 110 -2.53 2.46 -13.92
CA ALA A 110 -1.58 1.48 -14.43
C ALA A 110 -2.10 0.78 -15.70
N ASP A 111 -1.19 0.45 -16.61
CA ASP A 111 -1.53 -0.29 -17.82
C ASP A 111 -2.18 -1.65 -17.53
N SER A 112 -3.16 -2.04 -18.34
CA SER A 112 -3.91 -3.28 -18.14
C SER A 112 -3.03 -4.53 -18.15
N GLY A 113 -1.95 -4.55 -18.96
CA GLY A 113 -0.98 -5.64 -18.98
C GLY A 113 -0.24 -5.75 -17.66
N ARG A 114 0.23 -4.63 -17.10
CA ARG A 114 0.91 -4.59 -15.80
C ARG A 114 -0.01 -4.97 -14.64
N LEU A 115 -1.28 -4.61 -14.72
CA LEU A 115 -2.29 -5.05 -13.75
C LEU A 115 -2.53 -6.56 -13.82
N ALA A 116 -2.55 -7.13 -15.02
CA ALA A 116 -2.75 -8.56 -15.24
C ALA A 116 -1.58 -9.43 -14.71
N GLU A 117 -0.39 -8.86 -14.53
CA GLU A 117 0.76 -9.55 -13.91
C GLU A 117 0.57 -9.82 -12.42
N ILE A 118 -0.38 -9.13 -11.76
CA ILE A 118 -0.60 -9.27 -10.32
C ILE A 118 -1.52 -10.44 -10.04
N GLU A 119 -1.04 -11.35 -9.21
CA GLU A 119 -1.82 -12.51 -8.78
C GLU A 119 -3.16 -12.09 -8.16
N GLY A 120 -4.25 -12.64 -8.66
CA GLY A 120 -5.60 -12.35 -8.20
C GLY A 120 -6.32 -11.22 -8.93
N MET A 121 -5.64 -10.49 -9.82
CA MET A 121 -6.27 -9.53 -10.73
C MET A 121 -6.99 -10.26 -11.85
N SER A 122 -8.32 -10.15 -11.87
CA SER A 122 -9.15 -10.67 -12.98
C SER A 122 -9.40 -9.58 -14.03
N ALA A 123 -9.79 -9.98 -15.23
CA ALA A 123 -10.20 -9.05 -16.28
C ALA A 123 -11.35 -8.12 -15.81
N GLY A 124 -12.28 -8.63 -14.98
CA GLY A 124 -13.33 -7.82 -14.37
C GLY A 124 -12.78 -6.77 -13.40
N ALA A 125 -11.79 -7.13 -12.58
CA ALA A 125 -11.16 -6.17 -11.67
C ALA A 125 -10.39 -5.07 -12.43
N ILE A 126 -9.69 -5.43 -13.50
CA ILE A 126 -9.02 -4.48 -14.39
C ILE A 126 -10.04 -3.53 -15.04
N SER A 127 -11.17 -4.06 -15.50
CA SER A 127 -12.24 -3.24 -16.07
C SER A 127 -12.80 -2.21 -15.10
N GLU A 128 -13.01 -2.58 -13.82
CA GLU A 128 -13.44 -1.64 -12.78
C GLU A 128 -12.43 -0.50 -12.58
N PHE A 129 -11.13 -0.80 -12.59
CA PHE A 129 -10.07 0.23 -12.51
C PHE A 129 -10.12 1.17 -13.71
N LYS A 130 -10.25 0.65 -14.92
CA LYS A 130 -10.34 1.45 -16.13
C LYS A 130 -11.62 2.28 -16.23
N ILE A 131 -12.71 1.85 -15.61
CA ILE A 131 -13.94 2.66 -15.47
C ILE A 131 -13.68 3.84 -14.54
N VAL A 132 -13.01 3.62 -13.39
CA VAL A 132 -12.68 4.70 -12.45
C VAL A 132 -11.73 5.71 -13.09
N GLU A 133 -10.68 5.25 -13.77
CA GLU A 133 -9.75 6.08 -14.52
C GLU A 133 -10.48 6.92 -15.57
N ALA A 134 -11.33 6.29 -16.39
CA ALA A 134 -12.09 6.98 -17.42
C ALA A 134 -13.07 8.02 -16.83
N ALA A 135 -13.67 7.74 -15.67
CA ALA A 135 -14.52 8.69 -14.97
C ALA A 135 -13.69 9.89 -14.47
N ALA A 136 -12.56 9.65 -13.81
CA ALA A 136 -11.66 10.71 -13.34
C ALA A 136 -11.20 11.62 -14.48
N GLN A 137 -10.81 11.06 -15.62
CA GLN A 137 -10.43 11.82 -16.82
C GLN A 137 -11.58 12.70 -17.34
N ARG A 138 -12.83 12.19 -17.34
CA ARG A 138 -13.99 12.95 -17.77
C ARG A 138 -14.30 14.09 -16.81
N PHE A 139 -14.22 13.87 -15.51
CA PHE A 139 -14.38 14.92 -14.50
C PHE A 139 -13.33 16.01 -14.66
N ALA A 140 -12.06 15.64 -14.80
CA ALA A 140 -10.97 16.58 -15.02
C ALA A 140 -11.19 17.43 -16.27
N LYS A 141 -11.54 16.79 -17.40
CA LYS A 141 -11.86 17.51 -18.67
C LYS A 141 -13.08 18.41 -18.55
N GLY A 142 -14.11 17.98 -17.82
CA GLY A 142 -15.33 18.77 -17.59
C GLY A 142 -15.10 19.99 -16.71
N ALA A 143 -14.26 19.87 -15.68
CA ALA A 143 -13.88 20.98 -14.82
C ALA A 143 -13.11 22.07 -15.59
N VAL A 144 -12.25 21.65 -16.51
CA VAL A 144 -11.49 22.57 -17.38
C VAL A 144 -12.40 23.34 -18.34
N LYS A 145 -13.40 22.68 -18.95
CA LYS A 145 -14.34 23.35 -19.85
C LYS A 145 -15.23 24.41 -19.18
N LYS A 146 -15.43 24.32 -17.87
CA LYS A 146 -16.22 25.29 -17.07
C LYS A 146 -15.39 26.45 -16.54
N ARG A 147 -14.07 26.40 -16.63
CA ARG A 147 -13.23 27.53 -16.27
C ARG A 147 -13.35 28.60 -17.35
N LEU A 148 -13.54 29.83 -16.90
CA LEU A 148 -13.51 31.05 -17.72
C LEU A 148 -12.21 31.09 -18.55
N PRO A 149 -12.16 31.91 -19.64
CA PRO A 149 -10.99 31.99 -20.48
C PRO A 149 -9.72 32.15 -19.63
N LEU A 150 -8.67 31.42 -20.00
CA LEU A 150 -7.39 31.39 -19.29
C LEU A 150 -6.80 32.82 -19.27
N GLY A 151 -7.04 33.54 -18.17
CA GLY A 151 -6.63 34.95 -18.01
C GLY A 151 -5.23 35.10 -17.41
N SER A 152 -4.59 34.01 -16.98
CA SER A 152 -3.29 34.05 -16.37
C SER A 152 -2.41 32.87 -16.79
N TRP A 153 -1.09 33.07 -16.76
CA TRP A 153 -0.11 32.01 -17.06
C TRP A 153 -0.21 30.81 -16.11
N SER A 154 -0.53 31.04 -14.84
CA SER A 154 -0.76 29.96 -13.87
C SER A 154 -1.93 29.06 -14.24
N GLU A 155 -3.02 29.64 -14.75
CA GLU A 155 -4.19 28.89 -15.21
C GLU A 155 -3.86 28.03 -16.46
N VAL A 156 -3.01 28.54 -17.35
CA VAL A 156 -2.49 27.77 -18.50
C VAL A 156 -1.67 26.57 -18.03
N ILE A 157 -0.78 26.78 -17.08
CA ILE A 157 0.05 25.68 -16.52
C ILE A 157 -0.82 24.65 -15.82
N ASP A 158 -1.80 25.06 -15.02
CA ASP A 158 -2.72 24.16 -14.32
C ASP A 158 -3.59 23.36 -15.31
N TYR A 159 -4.01 24.02 -16.38
CA TYR A 159 -4.69 23.34 -17.49
C TYR A 159 -3.81 22.25 -18.10
N CYS A 160 -2.56 22.58 -18.44
CA CYS A 160 -1.61 21.63 -19.00
C CYS A 160 -1.38 20.45 -18.08
N ARG A 161 -1.11 20.69 -16.80
CA ARG A 161 -0.92 19.64 -15.79
C ARG A 161 -2.15 18.73 -15.70
N THR A 162 -3.33 19.30 -15.57
CA THR A 162 -4.58 18.54 -15.42
C THR A 162 -4.91 17.74 -16.69
N SER A 163 -4.67 18.31 -17.88
CA SER A 163 -5.01 17.66 -19.15
C SER A 163 -4.05 16.55 -19.54
N MET A 164 -2.83 16.55 -19.00
CA MET A 164 -1.77 15.57 -19.30
C MET A 164 -1.49 14.60 -18.13
N ALA A 165 -2.06 14.82 -16.96
CA ALA A 165 -1.77 14.06 -15.74
C ALA A 165 -1.99 12.55 -15.85
N PHE A 166 -2.83 12.10 -16.79
CA PHE A 166 -3.21 10.70 -16.97
C PHE A 166 -2.77 10.14 -18.33
N GLU A 167 -1.88 10.83 -19.03
CA GLU A 167 -1.33 10.33 -20.30
C GLU A 167 -0.15 9.38 -19.99
N GLY A 168 -0.32 8.11 -20.28
CA GLY A 168 0.71 7.08 -20.11
C GLY A 168 1.77 7.07 -21.23
N ARG A 169 1.68 7.97 -22.19
CA ARG A 169 2.63 8.12 -23.31
C ARG A 169 3.03 9.57 -23.44
N GLU A 170 4.24 9.81 -23.90
CA GLU A 170 4.66 11.15 -24.28
C GLU A 170 3.72 11.71 -25.36
N SER A 171 3.15 12.87 -25.11
CA SER A 171 2.26 13.55 -26.04
C SER A 171 2.69 15.00 -26.23
N PHE A 172 2.68 15.46 -27.46
CA PHE A 172 2.89 16.85 -27.82
C PHE A 172 1.54 17.52 -28.08
N ARG A 173 1.30 18.67 -27.44
CA ARG A 173 0.07 19.44 -27.63
C ARG A 173 0.38 20.88 -27.96
N ILE A 174 -0.31 21.40 -28.94
CA ILE A 174 -0.24 22.82 -29.34
C ILE A 174 -1.52 23.50 -28.82
N MET A 175 -1.36 24.58 -28.07
CA MET A 175 -2.45 25.44 -27.66
C MET A 175 -2.40 26.72 -28.50
N PHE A 176 -3.53 27.05 -29.11
CA PHE A 176 -3.74 28.34 -29.74
C PHE A 176 -4.42 29.24 -28.72
N LEU A 177 -3.77 30.33 -28.35
CA LEU A 177 -4.31 31.34 -27.46
C LEU A 177 -4.82 32.50 -28.30
N ASP A 178 -6.01 32.98 -27.99
CA ASP A 178 -6.59 34.20 -28.59
C ASP A 178 -6.15 35.39 -27.73
N ASP A 179 -5.89 36.50 -28.36
CA ASP A 179 -5.36 37.74 -27.75
C ASP A 179 -6.48 38.67 -27.26
N ARG A 180 -7.53 38.11 -26.64
CA ARG A 180 -8.67 38.86 -26.13
C ARG A 180 -8.69 38.94 -24.62
#